data_fd3f9a8be417eaca1fc392d8d6da8825
#
_entry.id   fd3f9a8be417eaca1fc392d8d6da8825
#
_cell.length_a   1.000
_cell.length_b   1.000
_cell.length_c   1.000
_cell.angle_alpha   90.00
_cell.angle_beta   90.00
_cell.angle_gamma   90.00
#
_symmetry.space_group_name_H-M   'P 1'
#
loop_
_entity.id
_entity.type
_entity.pdbx_description
1 polymer ?
#
loop_
_entity_poly.entity_id
_entity_poly.type
_entity_poly.pdbx_seq_one_letter_code
_entity_poly.pdbx_strand_id
1 'polypeptide(L)'
;MDVEGREHCLINQDLYHLGSRGIEYDLLPWMNGNGVPLMAYCPLAQAGRLRQGLVEDEAVRQVAAHHGITPLQVLLAFALHDEHVIAIPRSSSVRHILANWESRTIELTSDDLALLDDAFPLPTHKVPLDME
;
A
#
# COMPACT_ATOMS: atom_id res chain seq x y z
N MET A 1 1.19 22.49 -17.99
CA MET A 1 -0.06 22.35 -18.76
C MET A 1 -1.21 22.53 -17.78
N ASP A 2 -1.91 23.64 -17.86
CA ASP A 2 -3.11 23.84 -17.07
C ASP A 2 -4.24 23.07 -17.71
N VAL A 3 -4.68 21.99 -17.06
CA VAL A 3 -5.86 21.25 -17.48
C VAL A 3 -7.05 21.89 -16.77
N GLU A 4 -7.98 22.39 -17.53
CA GLU A 4 -9.23 22.93 -17.02
C GLU A 4 -9.94 21.85 -16.16
N GLY A 5 -10.34 22.18 -14.94
CA GLY A 5 -10.90 21.22 -13.99
C GLY A 5 -9.91 20.53 -13.06
N ARG A 6 -8.65 20.96 -13.00
CA ARG A 6 -7.60 20.41 -12.13
C ARG A 6 -7.95 20.55 -10.64
N GLU A 7 -8.68 21.63 -10.31
CA GLU A 7 -9.23 21.88 -8.98
C GLU A 7 -10.37 20.92 -8.59
N HIS A 8 -10.82 20.07 -9.52
CA HIS A 8 -11.90 19.10 -9.31
C HIS A 8 -11.44 17.64 -9.33
N CYS A 9 -10.13 17.38 -9.31
CA CYS A 9 -9.61 16.02 -9.15
C CYS A 9 -9.96 15.50 -7.75
N LEU A 10 -10.96 14.62 -7.69
CA LEU A 10 -11.48 14.10 -6.41
C LEU A 10 -10.65 12.93 -5.89
N ILE A 11 -9.99 12.19 -6.76
CA ILE A 11 -9.19 11.00 -6.43
C ILE A 11 -8.27 10.64 -7.59
N ASN A 12 -7.09 10.12 -7.30
CA ASN A 12 -6.19 9.53 -8.30
C ASN A 12 -5.99 8.05 -8.03
N GLN A 13 -5.87 7.23 -9.06
CA GLN A 13 -5.73 5.78 -8.93
C GLN A 13 -4.37 5.35 -9.47
N ASP A 14 -3.54 4.76 -8.59
CA ASP A 14 -2.20 4.28 -8.92
C ASP A 14 -1.93 2.91 -8.31
N LEU A 15 -0.95 2.19 -8.88
CA LEU A 15 -0.41 0.97 -8.30
C LEU A 15 0.35 1.32 -7.01
N TYR A 16 -0.07 0.75 -5.90
CA TYR A 16 0.60 0.98 -4.64
C TYR A 16 0.49 -0.23 -3.70
N HIS A 17 1.63 -0.74 -3.31
CA HIS A 17 1.79 -1.81 -2.31
C HIS A 17 3.25 -1.84 -1.84
N LEU A 18 3.54 -2.62 -0.80
CA LEU A 18 4.87 -2.71 -0.17
C LEU A 18 6.03 -3.01 -1.16
N GLY A 19 5.78 -3.77 -2.22
CA GLY A 19 6.76 -4.07 -3.27
C GLY A 19 6.79 -3.07 -4.42
N SER A 20 5.91 -2.05 -4.43
CA SER A 20 5.86 -1.00 -5.45
C SER A 20 5.57 0.34 -4.77
N ARG A 21 6.63 1.03 -4.39
CA ARG A 21 6.64 2.24 -3.57
C ARG A 21 7.05 3.51 -4.35
N GLY A 22 7.16 3.42 -5.67
CA GLY A 22 7.67 4.51 -6.51
C GLY A 22 6.95 5.83 -6.32
N ILE A 23 5.64 5.80 -6.06
CA ILE A 23 4.82 7.00 -5.84
C ILE A 23 5.17 7.74 -4.53
N GLU A 24 5.81 7.09 -3.57
CA GLU A 24 6.19 7.71 -2.29
C GLU A 24 7.28 8.77 -2.45
N TYR A 25 8.00 8.80 -3.59
CA TYR A 25 9.06 9.78 -3.82
C TYR A 25 8.52 11.21 -3.98
N ASP A 26 7.52 11.42 -4.82
CA ASP A 26 6.98 12.75 -5.11
C ASP A 26 5.46 12.80 -5.27
N LEU A 27 4.83 11.77 -5.88
CA LEU A 27 3.41 11.80 -6.22
C LEU A 27 2.52 11.74 -4.97
N LEU A 28 2.74 10.76 -4.09
CA LEU A 28 1.94 10.61 -2.87
C LEU A 28 2.07 11.82 -1.94
N PRO A 29 3.28 12.35 -1.65
CA PRO A 29 3.43 13.61 -0.92
C PRO A 29 2.72 14.80 -1.56
N TRP A 30 2.78 14.91 -2.89
CA TRP A 30 2.06 15.96 -3.62
C TRP A 30 0.54 15.81 -3.48
N MET A 31 0.03 14.60 -3.62
CA MET A 31 -1.40 14.29 -3.46
C MET A 31 -1.89 14.66 -2.06
N ASN A 32 -1.16 14.23 -1.02
CA ASN A 32 -1.47 14.55 0.37
C ASN A 32 -1.47 16.07 0.61
N GLY A 33 -0.48 16.79 0.08
CA GLY A 33 -0.39 18.25 0.19
C GLY A 33 -1.50 19.02 -0.55
N ASN A 34 -2.17 18.38 -1.52
CA ASN A 34 -3.26 18.97 -2.31
C ASN A 34 -4.64 18.40 -1.98
N GLY A 35 -4.76 17.52 -0.97
CA GLY A 35 -6.02 16.91 -0.55
C GLY A 35 -6.63 15.97 -1.61
N VAL A 36 -5.79 15.34 -2.44
CA VAL A 36 -6.22 14.35 -3.44
C VAL A 36 -5.97 12.95 -2.91
N PRO A 37 -7.00 12.18 -2.53
CA PRO A 37 -6.82 10.82 -2.06
C PRO A 37 -6.24 9.89 -3.13
N LEU A 38 -5.43 8.93 -2.70
CA LEU A 38 -4.98 7.82 -3.52
C LEU A 38 -5.97 6.66 -3.47
N MET A 39 -6.38 6.15 -4.62
CA MET A 39 -7.02 4.84 -4.73
C MET A 39 -5.98 3.82 -5.15
N ALA A 40 -5.47 3.05 -4.18
CA ALA A 40 -4.45 2.02 -4.42
C ALA A 40 -5.06 0.78 -5.05
N TYR A 41 -4.76 0.52 -6.33
CA TYR A 41 -5.10 -0.76 -6.95
C TYR A 41 -4.00 -1.79 -6.73
N CYS A 42 -4.33 -3.07 -6.77
CA CYS A 42 -3.45 -4.19 -6.42
C CYS A 42 -2.72 -4.02 -5.06
N PRO A 43 -3.40 -3.58 -3.99
CA PRO A 43 -2.74 -3.28 -2.71
C PRO A 43 -2.10 -4.50 -2.04
N LEU A 44 -2.46 -5.72 -2.50
CA LEU A 44 -1.88 -7.00 -2.06
C LEU A 44 -0.84 -7.53 -3.07
N ALA A 45 -0.30 -6.70 -3.92
CA ALA A 45 0.47 -7.02 -5.12
C ALA A 45 -0.29 -7.92 -6.12
N GLN A 46 0.28 -8.09 -7.31
CA GLN A 46 -0.27 -9.03 -8.29
C GLN A 46 -0.10 -10.48 -7.81
N ALA A 47 -1.08 -11.32 -8.15
CA ALA A 47 -1.00 -12.74 -7.85
C ALA A 47 0.26 -13.39 -8.46
N GLY A 48 0.74 -14.45 -7.85
CA GLY A 48 1.90 -15.19 -8.33
C GLY A 48 3.17 -14.88 -7.53
N ARG A 49 4.32 -14.90 -8.20
CA ARG A 49 5.64 -14.85 -7.55
C ARG A 49 5.88 -13.58 -6.74
N LEU A 50 5.39 -12.44 -7.21
CA LEU A 50 5.58 -11.17 -6.50
C LEU A 50 4.89 -11.21 -5.15
N ARG A 51 3.60 -11.52 -5.12
CA ARG A 51 2.84 -11.64 -3.86
C ARG A 51 3.43 -12.71 -2.95
N GLN A 52 3.80 -13.85 -3.51
CA GLN A 52 4.42 -14.93 -2.75
C GLN A 52 5.72 -14.47 -2.09
N GLY A 53 6.60 -13.77 -2.83
CA GLY A 53 7.82 -13.21 -2.29
C GLY A 53 7.57 -12.24 -1.13
N LEU A 54 6.56 -11.37 -1.25
CA LEU A 54 6.20 -10.42 -0.19
C LEU A 54 5.68 -11.13 1.08
N VAL A 55 4.80 -12.12 0.93
CA VAL A 55 4.22 -12.82 2.09
C VAL A 55 5.19 -13.80 2.75
N GLU A 56 6.23 -14.22 2.04
CA GLU A 56 7.29 -15.08 2.57
C GLU A 56 8.46 -14.30 3.15
N ASP A 57 8.50 -12.98 2.93
CA ASP A 57 9.57 -12.11 3.45
C ASP A 57 9.59 -12.13 4.98
N GLU A 58 10.80 -12.15 5.54
CA GLU A 58 11.00 -12.26 6.99
C GLU A 58 10.45 -11.05 7.75
N ALA A 59 10.64 -9.84 7.24
CA ALA A 59 10.13 -8.62 7.87
C ALA A 59 8.61 -8.63 7.92
N VAL A 60 7.95 -9.00 6.82
CA VAL A 60 6.49 -9.11 6.75
C VAL A 60 5.97 -10.18 7.73
N ARG A 61 6.67 -11.32 7.85
CA ARG A 61 6.32 -12.38 8.79
C ARG A 61 6.50 -11.97 10.25
N GLN A 62 7.55 -11.23 10.56
CA GLN A 62 7.79 -10.71 11.91
C GLN A 62 6.68 -9.73 12.33
N VAL A 63 6.31 -8.79 11.47
CA VAL A 63 5.20 -7.87 11.71
C VAL A 63 3.88 -8.64 11.87
N ALA A 64 3.63 -9.63 11.01
CA ALA A 64 2.45 -10.47 11.12
C ALA A 64 2.36 -11.20 12.46
N ALA A 65 3.48 -11.78 12.91
CA ALA A 65 3.56 -12.46 14.21
C ALA A 65 3.38 -11.49 15.38
N HIS A 66 3.96 -10.29 15.32
CA HIS A 66 3.83 -9.26 16.35
C HIS A 66 2.35 -8.87 16.58
N HIS A 67 1.59 -8.73 15.51
CA HIS A 67 0.17 -8.35 15.58
C HIS A 67 -0.80 -9.55 15.65
N GLY A 68 -0.32 -10.79 15.51
CA GLY A 68 -1.18 -11.99 15.45
C GLY A 68 -2.09 -12.02 14.22
N ILE A 69 -1.63 -11.49 13.09
CA ILE A 69 -2.35 -11.36 11.83
C ILE A 69 -1.66 -12.14 10.69
N THR A 70 -2.28 -12.19 9.54
CA THR A 70 -1.68 -12.83 8.36
C THR A 70 -0.73 -11.88 7.62
N PRO A 71 0.29 -12.37 6.90
CA PRO A 71 1.13 -11.55 6.03
C PRO A 71 0.34 -10.70 5.02
N LEU A 72 -0.75 -11.22 4.46
CA LEU A 72 -1.62 -10.44 3.56
C LEU A 72 -2.28 -9.25 4.27
N GLN A 73 -2.65 -9.40 5.54
CA GLN A 73 -3.17 -8.29 6.33
C GLN A 73 -2.09 -7.24 6.63
N VAL A 74 -0.82 -7.65 6.79
CA VAL A 74 0.31 -6.70 6.89
C VAL A 74 0.44 -5.88 5.61
N LEU A 75 0.40 -6.52 4.43
CA LEU A 75 0.48 -5.80 3.16
C LEU A 75 -0.66 -4.78 3.01
N LEU A 76 -1.86 -5.14 3.42
CA LEU A 76 -3.01 -4.23 3.33
C LEU A 76 -2.94 -3.13 4.38
N ALA A 77 -2.54 -3.44 5.62
CA ALA A 77 -2.31 -2.45 6.67
C ALA A 77 -1.22 -1.45 6.27
N PHE A 78 -0.14 -1.92 5.61
CA PHE A 78 0.88 -1.05 5.05
C PHE A 78 0.29 -0.08 4.01
N ALA A 79 -0.51 -0.56 3.05
CA ALA A 79 -1.13 0.33 2.07
C ALA A 79 -2.06 1.37 2.72
N LEU A 80 -2.69 1.02 3.84
CA LEU A 80 -3.66 1.85 4.57
C LEU A 80 -3.04 2.71 5.69
N HIS A 81 -1.71 2.64 5.92
CA HIS A 81 -1.11 3.40 7.01
C HIS A 81 -1.12 4.92 6.76
N ASP A 82 -1.17 5.34 5.51
CA ASP A 82 -1.45 6.73 5.13
C ASP A 82 -2.96 6.93 5.07
N GLU A 83 -3.47 7.86 5.86
CA GLU A 83 -4.91 8.13 5.99
C GLU A 83 -5.59 8.63 4.70
N HIS A 84 -4.80 9.07 3.73
CA HIS A 84 -5.29 9.53 2.42
C HIS A 84 -5.36 8.40 1.38
N VAL A 85 -5.07 7.17 1.76
CA VAL A 85 -5.10 6.00 0.87
C VAL A 85 -6.37 5.20 1.03
N ILE A 86 -7.02 4.92 -0.08
CA ILE A 86 -8.16 4.00 -0.20
C ILE A 86 -7.67 2.76 -0.94
N ALA A 87 -7.61 1.62 -0.27
CA ALA A 87 -7.23 0.36 -0.90
C ALA A 87 -8.43 -0.37 -1.49
N ILE A 88 -8.26 -0.94 -2.70
CA ILE A 88 -9.30 -1.68 -3.41
C ILE A 88 -8.93 -3.16 -3.63
N PRO A 89 -8.74 -3.95 -2.55
CA PRO A 89 -8.41 -5.36 -2.67
C PRO A 89 -9.57 -6.16 -3.25
N ARG A 90 -9.28 -7.05 -4.21
CA ARG A 90 -10.27 -7.95 -4.78
C ARG A 90 -10.22 -9.33 -4.12
N SER A 91 -11.37 -9.90 -3.79
CA SER A 91 -11.48 -11.30 -3.38
C SER A 91 -12.84 -11.90 -3.76
N SER A 92 -12.85 -13.20 -4.06
CA SER A 92 -14.06 -14.01 -4.24
C SER A 92 -14.39 -14.87 -3.00
N SER A 93 -13.56 -14.83 -1.96
CA SER A 93 -13.73 -15.59 -0.71
C SER A 93 -14.25 -14.68 0.38
N VAL A 94 -15.38 -15.06 1.00
CA VAL A 94 -15.95 -14.35 2.16
C VAL A 94 -14.92 -14.20 3.28
N ARG A 95 -14.17 -15.25 3.58
CA ARG A 95 -13.11 -15.23 4.61
C ARG A 95 -12.07 -14.15 4.30
N HIS A 96 -11.62 -14.04 3.05
CA HIS A 96 -10.64 -13.04 2.66
C HIS A 96 -11.23 -11.62 2.66
N ILE A 97 -12.51 -11.47 2.30
CA ILE A 97 -13.20 -10.17 2.36
C ILE A 97 -13.25 -9.68 3.82
N LEU A 98 -13.59 -10.56 4.75
CA LEU A 98 -13.62 -10.22 6.18
C LEU A 98 -12.22 -9.88 6.71
N ALA A 99 -11.19 -10.66 6.37
CA ALA A 99 -9.81 -10.38 6.75
C ALA A 99 -9.31 -9.03 6.17
N ASN A 100 -9.66 -8.72 4.91
CA ASN A 100 -9.36 -7.43 4.31
C ASN A 100 -10.07 -6.28 5.06
N TRP A 101 -11.32 -6.48 5.43
CA TRP A 101 -12.07 -5.48 6.21
C TRP A 101 -11.47 -5.24 7.61
N GLU A 102 -11.02 -6.30 8.27
CA GLU A 102 -10.35 -6.22 9.58
C GLU A 102 -9.02 -5.45 9.48
N SER A 103 -8.31 -5.54 8.35
CA SER A 103 -7.02 -4.84 8.16
C SER A 103 -7.10 -3.33 8.34
N ARG A 104 -8.26 -2.71 8.15
CA ARG A 104 -8.48 -1.27 8.33
C ARG A 104 -8.28 -0.78 9.77
N THR A 105 -8.30 -1.68 10.74
CA THR A 105 -8.11 -1.37 12.17
C THR A 105 -6.74 -1.76 12.70
N ILE A 106 -5.86 -2.27 11.82
CA ILE A 106 -4.50 -2.63 12.19
C ILE A 106 -3.63 -1.39 12.11
N GLU A 107 -3.09 -0.98 13.25
CA GLU A 107 -2.16 0.15 13.35
C GLU A 107 -0.73 -0.41 13.42
N LEU A 108 0.02 -0.22 12.34
CA LEU A 108 1.45 -0.55 12.31
C LEU A 108 2.21 0.44 13.17
N THR A 109 3.08 -0.08 14.05
CA THR A 109 3.93 0.76 14.89
C THR A 109 5.07 1.38 14.08
N SER A 110 5.74 2.39 14.65
CA SER A 110 6.93 2.97 14.04
C SER A 110 8.04 1.93 13.83
N ASP A 111 8.16 0.96 14.75
CA ASP A 111 9.15 -0.12 14.65
C ASP A 111 8.77 -1.11 13.52
N ASP A 112 7.49 -1.41 13.35
CA ASP A 112 7.00 -2.23 12.23
C ASP A 112 7.30 -1.56 10.89
N LEU A 113 7.00 -0.26 10.78
CA LEU A 113 7.27 0.51 9.56
C LEU A 113 8.78 0.58 9.27
N ALA A 114 9.62 0.80 10.29
CA ALA A 114 11.06 0.81 10.12
C ALA A 114 11.59 -0.55 9.64
N LEU A 115 11.07 -1.65 10.18
CA LEU A 115 11.43 -3.00 9.75
C LEU A 115 11.04 -3.25 8.29
N LEU A 116 9.84 -2.80 7.88
CA LEU A 116 9.39 -2.90 6.50
C LEU A 116 10.18 -1.99 5.56
N ASP A 117 10.57 -0.79 6.00
CA ASP A 117 11.39 0.15 5.23
C ASP A 117 12.82 -0.37 5.00
N ASP A 118 13.40 -1.08 5.96
CA ASP A 118 14.69 -1.75 5.81
C ASP A 118 14.64 -2.88 4.76
N ALA A 119 13.58 -3.67 4.75
CA ALA A 119 13.39 -4.76 3.82
C ALA A 119 12.95 -4.28 2.42
N PHE A 120 12.17 -3.22 2.35
CA PHE A 120 11.60 -2.62 1.13
C PHE A 120 11.88 -1.11 1.13
N PRO A 121 13.10 -0.67 0.76
CA PRO A 121 13.51 0.71 0.91
C PRO A 121 12.64 1.70 0.14
N LEU A 122 12.48 2.88 0.73
CA LEU A 122 11.88 4.04 0.06
C LEU A 122 12.66 4.42 -1.19
N PRO A 123 11.98 4.88 -2.25
CA PRO A 123 12.67 5.36 -3.45
C PRO A 123 13.50 6.61 -3.12
N THR A 124 14.75 6.62 -3.59
CA THR A 124 15.69 7.76 -3.41
C THR A 124 15.71 8.72 -4.58
N HIS A 125 15.00 8.40 -5.64
CA HIS A 125 14.86 9.20 -6.85
C HIS A 125 13.53 8.86 -7.54
N LYS A 126 13.12 9.74 -8.45
CA LYS A 126 11.91 9.50 -9.24
C LYS A 126 12.11 8.30 -10.17
N VAL A 127 11.22 7.36 -10.06
CA VAL A 127 11.15 6.17 -10.94
C VAL A 127 9.88 6.26 -11.80
N PRO A 128 9.84 5.61 -12.98
CA PRO A 128 8.61 5.46 -13.73
C PRO A 128 7.53 4.81 -12.85
N LEU A 129 6.28 5.22 -13.04
CA LEU A 129 5.16 4.57 -12.35
C LEU A 129 5.04 3.12 -12.82
N ASP A 130 4.95 2.22 -11.86
CA ASP A 130 4.63 0.82 -12.15
C ASP A 130 3.20 0.74 -12.66
N MET A 131 3.00 -0.05 -13.71
CA MET A 131 1.67 -0.32 -14.29
C MET A 131 1.56 -1.83 -14.54
N GLU A 132 0.33 -2.35 -14.44
CA GLU A 132 0.00 -3.71 -14.89
C GLU A 132 -0.32 -3.75 -16.38
#